data_5f303b7e6ef90ef8efc46206329b5388
#
_entry.id   5f303b7e6ef90ef8efc46206329b5388
#
_cell.length_a   1.000
_cell.length_b   1.000
_cell.length_c   1.000
_cell.angle_alpha   90.00
_cell.angle_beta   90.00
_cell.angle_gamma   90.00
#
_symmetry.space_group_name_H-M   'P 1'
#
loop_
_entity.id
_entity.type
_entity.pdbx_description
1 polymer ?
#
loop_
_entity_poly.entity_id
_entity_poly.type
_entity_poly.pdbx_seq_one_letter_code
_entity_poly.pdbx_strand_id
1 'polypeptide(L)'
;MRKKNLIQNLIPALAVAVILGGCAAKGDFAGREYAPNMYHSVAYEPLSQITDETSGAIVNSLDSRQGEYFNSNKYNPSRMNMREPAPNTVKRNKYGWLPYRIPKDSLAMAAVLMKNPLDSTTAVVAEGKILYETYCDHCHGAKGAGDGKVSDKYPGVPNYNSDALKNITEGHIFHVITHGKNLMQPHGSQVSPEDRWKIAKYVKTLQK
;
A
#
# COMPACT_ATOMS: atom_id res chain seq x y z
N MET A 1 -33.90 61.04 14.81
CA MET A 1 -34.24 59.84 15.59
C MET A 1 -34.01 58.52 14.84
N ARG A 2 -34.19 58.44 13.53
CA ARG A 2 -34.12 57.16 12.74
C ARG A 2 -32.68 56.54 12.66
N LYS A 3 -31.60 57.33 12.70
CA LYS A 3 -30.22 56.86 12.58
C LYS A 3 -29.70 56.14 13.85
N LYS A 4 -30.14 56.54 15.05
CA LYS A 4 -29.74 55.92 16.33
C LYS A 4 -30.28 54.46 16.45
N ASN A 5 -31.49 54.24 16.00
CA ASN A 5 -32.10 52.92 16.08
C ASN A 5 -31.48 51.91 15.09
N LEU A 6 -30.96 52.42 13.95
CA LEU A 6 -30.27 51.56 12.96
C LEU A 6 -28.95 50.98 13.50
N ILE A 7 -28.15 51.83 14.18
CA ILE A 7 -26.87 51.42 14.78
C ILE A 7 -27.08 50.49 15.98
N GLN A 8 -28.13 50.74 16.80
CA GLN A 8 -28.47 49.88 17.92
C GLN A 8 -28.88 48.47 17.54
N ASN A 9 -29.48 48.29 16.34
CA ASN A 9 -29.87 46.95 15.84
C ASN A 9 -28.77 46.32 15.00
N LEU A 10 -27.84 47.06 14.43
CA LEU A 10 -26.71 46.53 13.67
C LEU A 10 -25.65 45.86 14.55
N ILE A 11 -25.40 46.40 15.74
CA ILE A 11 -24.42 45.82 16.67
C ILE A 11 -24.77 44.39 17.12
N PRO A 12 -26.00 44.10 17.62
CA PRO A 12 -26.36 42.75 17.99
C PRO A 12 -26.43 41.79 16.79
N ALA A 13 -26.86 42.26 15.60
CA ALA A 13 -26.87 41.42 14.39
C ALA A 13 -25.45 41.06 13.96
N LEU A 14 -24.48 41.99 14.03
CA LEU A 14 -23.08 41.70 13.73
C LEU A 14 -22.46 40.74 14.76
N ALA A 15 -22.79 40.89 16.05
CA ALA A 15 -22.32 39.99 17.09
C ALA A 15 -22.85 38.58 16.89
N VAL A 16 -24.12 38.42 16.50
CA VAL A 16 -24.68 37.09 16.18
C VAL A 16 -24.02 36.50 14.95
N ALA A 17 -23.74 37.28 13.90
CA ALA A 17 -23.06 36.80 12.69
C ALA A 17 -21.63 36.34 12.98
N VAL A 18 -20.89 37.04 13.87
CA VAL A 18 -19.54 36.60 14.29
C VAL A 18 -19.59 35.31 15.12
N ILE A 19 -20.58 35.15 16.00
CA ILE A 19 -20.76 33.93 16.81
C ILE A 19 -21.12 32.74 15.91
N LEU A 20 -21.93 32.93 14.89
CA LEU A 20 -22.33 31.86 13.97
C LEU A 20 -21.21 31.50 12.97
N GLY A 21 -20.32 32.44 12.63
CA GLY A 21 -19.21 32.19 11.70
C GLY A 21 -18.00 31.50 12.31
N GLY A 22 -17.89 31.45 13.64
CA GLY A 22 -16.69 30.95 14.32
C GLY A 22 -16.58 29.43 14.48
N CYS A 23 -17.49 28.63 13.92
CA CYS A 23 -17.55 27.19 14.14
C CYS A 23 -17.37 26.36 12.85
N ALA A 24 -16.83 26.97 11.79
CA ALA A 24 -16.69 26.28 10.53
C ALA A 24 -15.50 25.29 10.55
N ALA A 25 -15.75 24.05 10.16
CA ALA A 25 -14.71 23.06 9.87
C ALA A 25 -13.92 23.48 8.63
N LYS A 26 -12.58 23.29 8.65
CA LYS A 26 -11.70 23.61 7.52
C LYS A 26 -10.47 22.70 7.50
N GLY A 27 -10.21 22.04 6.38
CA GLY A 27 -9.10 21.11 6.24
C GLY A 27 -9.21 19.97 7.25
N ASP A 28 -8.12 19.67 7.94
CA ASP A 28 -8.07 18.64 9.00
C ASP A 28 -8.65 19.12 10.34
N PHE A 29 -9.13 20.35 10.40
CA PHE A 29 -9.78 20.91 11.58
C PHE A 29 -11.29 20.67 11.52
N ALA A 30 -11.80 19.81 12.37
CA ALA A 30 -13.21 19.43 12.39
C ALA A 30 -14.15 20.49 13.00
N GLY A 31 -13.62 21.61 13.44
CA GLY A 31 -14.38 22.67 14.12
C GLY A 31 -14.41 22.47 15.63
N ARG A 32 -15.55 22.77 16.27
CA ARG A 32 -15.74 22.53 17.70
C ARG A 32 -16.09 21.07 17.94
N GLU A 33 -15.24 20.39 18.67
CA GLU A 33 -15.41 18.98 19.03
C GLU A 33 -15.54 18.83 20.54
N TYR A 34 -16.37 17.85 20.94
CA TYR A 34 -16.65 17.63 22.37
C TYR A 34 -15.50 16.91 23.07
N ALA A 35 -14.86 15.94 22.43
CA ALA A 35 -13.77 15.17 22.99
C ALA A 35 -12.78 14.72 21.89
N PRO A 36 -11.89 15.61 21.43
CA PRO A 36 -10.98 15.35 20.30
C PRO A 36 -9.80 14.43 20.64
N ASN A 37 -9.67 13.98 21.90
CA ASN A 37 -8.47 13.33 22.43
C ASN A 37 -8.13 12.00 21.75
N MET A 38 -9.05 11.40 20.99
CA MET A 38 -8.86 10.10 20.35
C MET A 38 -8.87 10.15 18.81
N TYR A 39 -8.83 11.33 18.23
CA TYR A 39 -8.80 11.47 16.75
C TYR A 39 -7.46 11.10 16.15
N HIS A 40 -6.39 11.29 16.89
CA HIS A 40 -5.04 10.97 16.46
C HIS A 40 -4.40 10.01 17.44
N SER A 41 -3.66 9.04 16.92
CA SER A 41 -2.88 8.14 17.77
C SER A 41 -1.70 8.88 18.39
N VAL A 42 -1.47 8.68 19.69
CA VAL A 42 -0.28 9.20 20.39
C VAL A 42 0.97 8.48 19.95
N ALA A 43 0.87 7.20 19.57
CA ALA A 43 1.98 6.42 19.07
C ALA A 43 2.32 6.79 17.63
N TYR A 44 3.61 6.69 17.28
CA TYR A 44 4.05 6.82 15.89
C TYR A 44 3.55 5.65 15.07
N GLU A 45 2.54 5.90 14.25
CA GLU A 45 1.98 4.91 13.34
C GLU A 45 2.69 4.96 11.99
N PRO A 46 3.04 3.79 11.41
CA PRO A 46 3.61 3.75 10.07
C PRO A 46 2.61 4.28 9.04
N LEU A 47 3.11 5.05 8.08
CA LEU A 47 2.33 5.59 6.97
C LEU A 47 1.27 6.65 7.35
N SER A 48 1.12 7.01 8.62
CA SER A 48 0.28 8.13 9.00
C SER A 48 0.99 9.46 8.73
N GLN A 49 0.24 10.42 8.20
CA GLN A 49 0.71 11.76 7.90
C GLN A 49 -0.34 12.77 8.31
N ILE A 50 0.05 13.75 9.12
CA ILE A 50 -0.78 14.90 9.48
C ILE A 50 -0.09 16.12 8.88
N THR A 51 -0.74 16.77 7.94
CA THR A 51 -0.17 17.90 7.18
C THR A 51 -0.61 19.25 7.74
N ASP A 52 -1.69 19.29 8.50
CA ASP A 52 -2.17 20.52 9.16
C ASP A 52 -1.48 20.69 10.51
N GLU A 53 -0.58 21.65 10.61
CA GLU A 53 0.16 21.96 11.83
C GLU A 53 -0.73 22.45 12.98
N THR A 54 -1.95 22.89 12.68
CA THR A 54 -2.90 23.38 13.68
C THR A 54 -3.74 22.27 14.29
N SER A 55 -3.85 21.11 13.65
CA SER A 55 -4.69 20.00 14.09
C SER A 55 -4.30 19.44 15.47
N GLY A 56 -3.02 19.51 15.83
CA GLY A 56 -2.50 19.09 17.14
C GLY A 56 -2.58 20.13 18.25
N ALA A 57 -2.86 21.39 17.93
CA ALA A 57 -2.79 22.48 18.89
C ALA A 57 -3.86 22.39 20.01
N ILE A 58 -5.01 21.78 19.71
CA ILE A 58 -6.13 21.66 20.66
C ILE A 58 -5.88 20.56 21.70
N VAL A 59 -5.12 19.54 21.33
CA VAL A 59 -4.83 18.37 22.20
C VAL A 59 -3.51 18.47 22.93
N ASN A 60 -2.76 19.55 22.73
CA ASN A 60 -1.52 19.80 23.45
C ASN A 60 -1.84 20.26 24.89
N SER A 61 -1.68 19.34 25.85
CA SER A 61 -1.95 19.57 27.27
C SER A 61 -0.78 20.20 28.03
N LEU A 62 0.36 20.44 27.40
CA LEU A 62 1.55 21.03 28.04
C LEU A 62 1.63 22.54 27.79
N ASP A 63 1.76 23.31 28.85
CA ASP A 63 1.90 24.79 28.80
C ASP A 63 3.12 25.23 27.97
N SER A 64 4.15 24.41 27.90
CA SER A 64 5.36 24.66 27.13
C SER A 64 5.16 24.56 25.61
N ARG A 65 4.00 24.08 25.14
CA ARG A 65 3.73 23.74 23.72
C ARG A 65 4.74 22.75 23.10
N GLN A 66 5.49 22.07 23.93
CA GLN A 66 6.45 21.03 23.53
C GLN A 66 5.87 19.63 23.77
N GLY A 67 4.57 19.54 24.03
CA GLY A 67 3.87 18.29 24.20
C GLY A 67 3.72 17.53 22.89
N GLU A 68 2.92 16.53 22.94
CA GLU A 68 2.67 15.61 21.85
C GLU A 68 2.01 16.31 20.67
N TYR A 69 2.82 16.69 19.71
CA TYR A 69 2.31 17.14 18.41
C TYR A 69 1.91 15.92 17.59
N PHE A 70 0.66 15.84 17.24
CA PHE A 70 0.15 14.86 16.30
C PHE A 70 0.48 15.19 14.85
N ASN A 71 1.47 16.00 14.63
CA ASN A 71 1.94 16.34 13.31
C ASN A 71 3.00 15.33 12.85
N SER A 72 3.23 15.31 11.57
CA SER A 72 4.27 14.51 10.95
C SER A 72 5.64 14.80 11.58
N ASN A 73 6.43 13.74 11.73
CA ASN A 73 7.81 13.87 12.21
C ASN A 73 8.62 14.74 11.25
N LYS A 74 9.06 15.91 11.71
CA LYS A 74 9.84 16.87 10.90
C LYS A 74 11.19 16.33 10.43
N TYR A 75 11.68 15.27 11.05
CA TYR A 75 12.93 14.58 10.68
C TYR A 75 12.72 13.47 9.66
N ASN A 76 11.46 13.15 9.32
CA ASN A 76 11.15 12.22 8.25
C ASN A 76 11.01 12.98 6.93
N PRO A 77 11.79 12.66 5.89
CA PRO A 77 11.74 13.35 4.60
C PRO A 77 10.35 13.31 3.93
N SER A 78 9.60 12.25 4.19
CA SER A 78 8.24 12.08 3.68
C SER A 78 7.17 12.65 4.61
N ARG A 79 7.56 13.34 5.68
CA ARG A 79 6.65 13.89 6.70
C ARG A 79 5.67 12.89 7.31
N MET A 80 6.06 11.64 7.42
CA MET A 80 5.30 10.63 8.15
C MET A 80 5.66 10.67 9.63
N ASN A 81 4.72 10.25 10.49
CA ASN A 81 4.93 10.24 11.94
C ASN A 81 6.04 9.28 12.37
N MET A 82 6.22 8.20 11.63
CA MET A 82 7.23 7.19 11.87
C MET A 82 8.64 7.72 11.62
N ARG A 83 9.60 7.31 12.46
CA ARG A 83 11.02 7.53 12.18
C ARG A 83 11.47 6.59 11.06
N GLU A 84 12.33 7.08 10.19
CA GLU A 84 13.05 6.20 9.27
C GLU A 84 13.99 5.28 10.03
N PRO A 85 14.08 4.00 9.60
CA PRO A 85 15.11 3.11 10.12
C PRO A 85 16.51 3.68 9.87
N ALA A 86 17.48 3.28 10.69
CA ALA A 86 18.87 3.64 10.45
C ALA A 86 19.32 3.21 9.04
N PRO A 87 20.24 3.95 8.40
CA PRO A 87 20.76 3.56 7.09
C PRO A 87 21.24 2.09 7.08
N ASN A 88 20.99 1.38 6.00
CA ASN A 88 21.31 -0.04 5.82
C ASN A 88 20.55 -1.02 6.74
N THR A 89 19.49 -0.57 7.42
CA THR A 89 18.62 -1.47 8.17
C THR A 89 17.86 -2.40 7.21
N VAL A 90 17.99 -3.70 7.42
CA VAL A 90 17.24 -4.73 6.68
C VAL A 90 16.01 -5.11 7.50
N LYS A 91 14.82 -4.98 6.90
CA LYS A 91 13.57 -5.36 7.54
C LYS A 91 13.59 -6.84 7.91
N ARG A 92 13.37 -7.15 9.18
CA ARG A 92 13.13 -8.53 9.61
C ARG A 92 11.76 -8.99 9.14
N ASN A 93 11.71 -10.10 8.45
CA ASN A 93 10.46 -10.75 8.04
C ASN A 93 10.31 -12.12 8.72
N LYS A 94 9.12 -12.70 8.65
CA LYS A 94 8.78 -13.99 9.27
C LYS A 94 9.72 -15.14 8.85
N TYR A 95 10.22 -15.10 7.63
CA TYR A 95 11.00 -16.18 7.03
C TYR A 95 12.50 -15.92 7.03
N GLY A 96 12.97 -14.74 7.45
CA GLY A 96 14.37 -14.35 7.41
C GLY A 96 14.93 -14.12 6.01
N TRP A 97 14.09 -14.02 4.99
CA TRP A 97 14.55 -13.79 3.61
C TRP A 97 14.95 -12.34 3.40
N LEU A 98 15.96 -12.14 2.58
CA LEU A 98 16.35 -10.81 2.14
C LEU A 98 15.25 -10.22 1.22
N PRO A 99 15.04 -8.88 1.25
CA PRO A 99 14.17 -8.22 0.30
C PRO A 99 14.62 -8.51 -1.14
N TYR A 100 13.65 -8.78 -2.00
CA TYR A 100 13.92 -8.98 -3.42
C TYR A 100 14.36 -7.67 -4.08
N ARG A 101 15.55 -7.65 -4.68
CA ARG A 101 16.18 -6.44 -5.23
C ARG A 101 16.70 -6.59 -6.66
N ILE A 102 16.46 -7.73 -7.32
CA ILE A 102 16.88 -7.90 -8.71
C ILE A 102 16.06 -6.95 -9.58
N PRO A 103 16.72 -6.06 -10.37
CA PRO A 103 16.01 -5.09 -11.21
C PRO A 103 15.13 -5.77 -12.26
N LYS A 104 14.06 -5.09 -12.69
CA LYS A 104 13.10 -5.58 -13.69
C LYS A 104 13.76 -6.15 -14.94
N ASP A 105 14.78 -5.48 -15.45
CA ASP A 105 15.45 -5.85 -16.70
C ASP A 105 16.43 -7.03 -16.55
N SER A 106 16.60 -7.53 -15.32
CA SER A 106 17.55 -8.61 -15.01
C SER A 106 16.88 -9.99 -14.89
N LEU A 107 15.90 -10.27 -15.75
CA LEU A 107 15.15 -11.54 -15.75
C LEU A 107 16.05 -12.78 -15.87
N ALA A 108 17.07 -12.73 -16.73
CA ALA A 108 18.02 -13.83 -16.90
C ALA A 108 18.80 -14.12 -15.61
N MET A 109 19.21 -13.07 -14.91
CA MET A 109 19.86 -13.19 -13.59
C MET A 109 18.91 -13.82 -12.56
N ALA A 110 17.68 -13.36 -12.51
CA ALA A 110 16.67 -13.93 -11.60
C ALA A 110 16.41 -15.41 -11.90
N ALA A 111 16.33 -15.78 -13.15
CA ALA A 111 16.11 -17.17 -13.56
C ALA A 111 17.23 -18.12 -13.09
N VAL A 112 18.47 -17.63 -13.00
CA VAL A 112 19.62 -18.42 -12.56
C VAL A 112 19.81 -18.40 -11.04
N LEU A 113 19.77 -17.20 -10.44
CA LEU A 113 20.13 -17.00 -9.04
C LEU A 113 19.00 -17.35 -8.07
N MET A 114 17.75 -17.11 -8.47
CA MET A 114 16.63 -17.28 -7.56
C MET A 114 16.21 -18.76 -7.47
N LYS A 115 16.31 -19.28 -6.28
CA LYS A 115 15.82 -20.62 -5.93
C LYS A 115 14.61 -20.48 -5.02
N ASN A 116 13.60 -21.27 -5.27
CA ASN A 116 12.41 -21.27 -4.42
C ASN A 116 12.79 -21.83 -3.04
N PRO A 117 12.63 -21.06 -1.96
CA PRO A 117 12.97 -21.49 -0.62
C PRO A 117 11.92 -22.43 -0.01
N LEU A 118 10.76 -22.63 -0.66
CA LEU A 118 9.69 -23.49 -0.17
C LEU A 118 9.88 -24.92 -0.66
N ASP A 119 9.62 -25.88 0.21
CA ASP A 119 9.58 -27.28 -0.17
C ASP A 119 8.36 -27.59 -1.07
N SER A 120 8.51 -28.57 -1.95
CA SER A 120 7.43 -29.02 -2.85
C SER A 120 6.46 -29.96 -2.12
N THR A 121 5.83 -29.51 -1.05
CA THR A 121 4.81 -30.28 -0.35
C THR A 121 3.46 -30.15 -1.05
N THR A 122 2.59 -31.17 -0.89
CA THR A 122 1.22 -31.13 -1.42
C THR A 122 0.45 -29.90 -0.92
N ALA A 123 0.66 -29.49 0.33
CA ALA A 123 0.03 -28.31 0.91
C ALA A 123 0.46 -27.01 0.20
N VAL A 124 1.77 -26.82 -0.01
CA VAL A 124 2.31 -25.63 -0.69
C VAL A 124 1.80 -25.53 -2.13
N VAL A 125 1.73 -26.66 -2.84
CA VAL A 125 1.19 -26.69 -4.21
C VAL A 125 -0.32 -26.41 -4.23
N ALA A 126 -1.07 -26.94 -3.27
CA ALA A 126 -2.51 -26.66 -3.15
C ALA A 126 -2.81 -25.19 -2.85
N GLU A 127 -2.07 -24.57 -1.94
CA GLU A 127 -2.17 -23.13 -1.67
C GLU A 127 -1.77 -22.33 -2.91
N GLY A 128 -0.71 -22.72 -3.62
CA GLY A 128 -0.29 -22.12 -4.88
C GLY A 128 -1.37 -22.18 -5.95
N LYS A 129 -2.15 -23.27 -6.00
CA LYS A 129 -3.32 -23.42 -6.88
C LYS A 129 -4.40 -22.40 -6.56
N ILE A 130 -4.79 -22.27 -5.29
CA ILE A 130 -5.81 -21.30 -4.86
C ILE A 130 -5.39 -19.88 -5.21
N LEU A 131 -4.13 -19.53 -4.96
CA LEU A 131 -3.58 -18.22 -5.30
C LEU A 131 -3.55 -17.99 -6.82
N TYR A 132 -3.21 -19.00 -7.60
CA TYR A 132 -3.23 -18.95 -9.06
C TYR A 132 -4.64 -18.70 -9.60
N GLU A 133 -5.64 -19.46 -9.10
CA GLU A 133 -7.04 -19.29 -9.45
C GLU A 133 -7.57 -17.88 -9.09
N THR A 134 -7.03 -17.29 -8.02
CA THR A 134 -7.42 -15.95 -7.57
C THR A 134 -6.81 -14.83 -8.44
N TYR A 135 -5.54 -14.94 -8.79
CA TYR A 135 -4.79 -13.82 -9.38
C TYR A 135 -4.40 -14.02 -10.85
N CYS A 136 -4.37 -15.24 -11.36
CA CYS A 136 -3.72 -15.57 -12.64
C CYS A 136 -4.66 -16.19 -13.67
N ASP A 137 -5.60 -17.03 -13.22
CA ASP A 137 -6.49 -17.84 -14.07
C ASP A 137 -7.28 -17.02 -15.07
N HIS A 138 -7.77 -15.86 -14.68
CA HIS A 138 -8.61 -15.01 -15.55
C HIS A 138 -7.93 -14.58 -16.86
N CYS A 139 -6.58 -14.51 -16.90
CA CYS A 139 -5.80 -14.28 -18.12
C CYS A 139 -5.18 -15.57 -18.65
N HIS A 140 -4.53 -16.35 -17.77
CA HIS A 140 -3.72 -17.50 -18.18
C HIS A 140 -4.53 -18.80 -18.37
N GLY A 141 -5.78 -18.86 -17.88
CA GLY A 141 -6.62 -20.05 -17.90
C GLY A 141 -6.23 -21.09 -16.87
N ALA A 142 -7.17 -21.96 -16.51
CA ALA A 142 -7.00 -22.97 -15.44
C ALA A 142 -5.86 -23.96 -15.70
N LYS A 143 -5.46 -24.14 -16.96
CA LYS A 143 -4.37 -25.03 -17.39
C LYS A 143 -3.13 -24.27 -17.86
N GLY A 144 -3.13 -22.94 -17.74
CA GLY A 144 -2.02 -22.12 -18.23
C GLY A 144 -1.89 -22.10 -19.75
N ALA A 145 -2.98 -22.32 -20.48
CA ALA A 145 -3.00 -22.35 -21.94
C ALA A 145 -3.05 -20.96 -22.59
N GLY A 146 -3.23 -19.90 -21.78
CA GLY A 146 -3.42 -18.52 -22.26
C GLY A 146 -4.86 -18.23 -22.70
N ASP A 147 -5.80 -19.07 -22.31
CA ASP A 147 -7.21 -19.09 -22.70
C ASP A 147 -8.17 -18.63 -21.57
N GLY A 148 -7.66 -17.80 -20.66
CA GLY A 148 -8.46 -17.25 -19.57
C GLY A 148 -9.59 -16.33 -20.08
N LYS A 149 -10.59 -16.07 -19.23
CA LYS A 149 -11.82 -15.34 -19.57
C LYS A 149 -11.60 -13.95 -20.18
N VAL A 150 -10.45 -13.32 -19.90
CA VAL A 150 -10.13 -11.98 -20.41
C VAL A 150 -9.03 -12.01 -21.46
N SER A 151 -8.53 -13.17 -21.89
CA SER A 151 -7.43 -13.32 -22.84
C SER A 151 -7.70 -12.63 -24.19
N ASP A 152 -8.96 -12.60 -24.63
CA ASP A 152 -9.38 -11.91 -25.85
C ASP A 152 -9.12 -10.39 -25.81
N LYS A 153 -9.09 -9.81 -24.62
CA LYS A 153 -8.82 -8.37 -24.41
C LYS A 153 -7.33 -8.09 -24.16
N TYR A 154 -6.54 -9.12 -23.89
CA TYR A 154 -5.10 -9.05 -23.64
C TYR A 154 -4.37 -10.00 -24.58
N PRO A 155 -4.19 -9.61 -25.86
CA PRO A 155 -3.55 -10.48 -26.85
C PRO A 155 -2.11 -10.80 -26.42
N GLY A 156 -1.69 -12.04 -26.63
CA GLY A 156 -0.33 -12.48 -26.33
C GLY A 156 -0.14 -13.04 -24.92
N VAL A 157 -1.21 -13.39 -24.21
CA VAL A 157 -1.12 -14.23 -22.99
C VAL A 157 -0.48 -15.56 -23.39
N PRO A 158 0.67 -15.93 -22.81
CA PRO A 158 1.39 -17.09 -23.29
C PRO A 158 0.82 -18.40 -22.75
N ASN A 159 0.94 -19.46 -23.57
CA ASN A 159 0.75 -20.84 -23.12
C ASN A 159 2.01 -21.34 -22.41
N TYR A 160 1.90 -21.82 -21.19
CA TYR A 160 3.02 -22.30 -20.37
C TYR A 160 3.70 -23.55 -20.95
N ASN A 161 3.02 -24.30 -21.80
CA ASN A 161 3.54 -25.47 -22.49
C ASN A 161 4.19 -25.15 -23.85
N SER A 162 4.28 -23.86 -24.23
CA SER A 162 5.02 -23.45 -25.42
C SER A 162 6.52 -23.75 -25.28
N ASP A 163 7.19 -23.99 -26.39
CA ASP A 163 8.64 -24.28 -26.41
C ASP A 163 9.48 -23.19 -25.70
N ALA A 164 9.01 -21.95 -25.75
CA ALA A 164 9.67 -20.83 -25.08
C ALA A 164 9.52 -20.85 -23.56
N LEU A 165 8.47 -21.48 -23.00
CA LEU A 165 8.12 -21.37 -21.59
C LEU A 165 8.15 -22.68 -20.82
N LYS A 166 8.01 -23.83 -21.45
CA LYS A 166 7.93 -25.13 -20.78
C LYS A 166 9.09 -25.44 -19.81
N ASN A 167 10.25 -24.83 -20.04
CA ASN A 167 11.47 -25.06 -19.25
C ASN A 167 11.92 -23.88 -18.38
N ILE A 168 11.12 -22.82 -18.23
CA ILE A 168 11.51 -21.69 -17.40
C ILE A 168 11.59 -22.09 -15.93
N THR A 169 12.49 -21.45 -15.18
CA THR A 169 12.70 -21.73 -13.76
C THR A 169 11.65 -21.04 -12.88
N GLU A 170 11.50 -21.52 -11.65
CA GLU A 170 10.63 -20.87 -10.66
C GLU A 170 11.09 -19.44 -10.36
N GLY A 171 12.42 -19.17 -10.40
CA GLY A 171 12.96 -17.82 -10.26
C GLY A 171 12.55 -16.89 -11.41
N HIS A 172 12.48 -17.40 -12.64
CA HIS A 172 11.92 -16.67 -13.78
C HIS A 172 10.46 -16.31 -13.52
N ILE A 173 9.63 -17.28 -13.12
CA ILE A 173 8.21 -17.09 -12.84
C ILE A 173 8.02 -16.06 -11.73
N PHE A 174 8.75 -16.20 -10.62
CA PHE A 174 8.71 -15.26 -9.49
C PHE A 174 9.05 -13.83 -9.91
N HIS A 175 10.08 -13.66 -10.75
CA HIS A 175 10.48 -12.35 -11.26
C HIS A 175 9.39 -11.71 -12.11
N VAL A 176 8.79 -12.48 -13.02
CA VAL A 176 7.70 -12.01 -13.89
C VAL A 176 6.47 -11.62 -13.06
N ILE A 177 6.08 -12.41 -12.07
CA ILE A 177 4.98 -12.05 -11.16
C ILE A 177 5.31 -10.74 -10.42
N THR A 178 6.55 -10.57 -10.00
CA THR A 178 6.98 -9.39 -9.23
C THR A 178 6.92 -8.11 -10.05
N HIS A 179 7.50 -8.11 -11.25
CA HIS A 179 7.75 -6.90 -12.05
C HIS A 179 6.82 -6.73 -13.25
N GLY A 180 6.07 -7.78 -13.58
CA GLY A 180 5.35 -7.84 -14.85
C GLY A 180 6.29 -8.08 -16.04
N LYS A 181 5.70 -8.37 -17.20
CA LYS A 181 6.41 -8.52 -18.49
C LYS A 181 5.47 -8.19 -19.62
N ASN A 182 5.89 -7.35 -20.55
CA ASN A 182 5.06 -6.88 -21.67
C ASN A 182 3.73 -6.29 -21.18
N LEU A 183 2.60 -6.87 -21.58
CA LEU A 183 1.26 -6.45 -21.15
C LEU A 183 0.89 -6.94 -19.73
N MET A 184 1.58 -7.94 -19.21
CA MET A 184 1.35 -8.39 -17.84
C MET A 184 1.85 -7.34 -16.83
N GLN A 185 0.95 -6.80 -16.04
CA GLN A 185 1.28 -5.82 -15.01
C GLN A 185 1.96 -6.48 -13.80
N PRO A 186 2.73 -5.72 -13.00
CA PRO A 186 3.36 -6.23 -11.79
C PRO A 186 2.34 -6.59 -10.70
N HIS A 187 2.51 -7.74 -10.09
CA HIS A 187 1.68 -8.21 -8.95
C HIS A 187 2.44 -8.13 -7.62
N GLY A 188 3.63 -7.54 -7.62
CA GLY A 188 4.50 -7.47 -6.45
C GLY A 188 3.92 -6.73 -5.25
N SER A 189 2.97 -5.81 -5.45
CA SER A 189 2.25 -5.10 -4.38
C SER A 189 1.06 -5.86 -3.82
N GLN A 190 0.46 -6.76 -4.60
CA GLN A 190 -0.77 -7.47 -4.25
C GLN A 190 -0.50 -8.88 -3.70
N VAL A 191 0.55 -9.52 -4.20
CA VAL A 191 0.89 -10.90 -3.85
C VAL A 191 2.18 -10.91 -3.03
N SER A 192 2.15 -11.48 -1.85
CA SER A 192 3.33 -11.54 -0.98
C SER A 192 4.49 -12.34 -1.62
N PRO A 193 5.75 -12.13 -1.23
CA PRO A 193 6.86 -12.91 -1.75
C PRO A 193 6.69 -14.42 -1.56
N GLU A 194 6.15 -14.85 -0.42
CA GLU A 194 5.85 -16.26 -0.17
C GLU A 194 4.80 -16.80 -1.15
N ASP A 195 3.72 -16.06 -1.32
CA ASP A 195 2.63 -16.47 -2.21
C ASP A 195 3.08 -16.54 -3.68
N ARG A 196 3.97 -15.62 -4.10
CA ARG A 196 4.59 -15.69 -5.42
C ARG A 196 5.39 -16.98 -5.62
N TRP A 197 6.09 -17.45 -4.58
CA TRP A 197 6.81 -18.71 -4.62
C TRP A 197 5.85 -19.93 -4.67
N LYS A 198 4.73 -19.90 -3.93
CA LYS A 198 3.69 -20.92 -4.01
C LYS A 198 3.06 -20.97 -5.39
N ILE A 199 2.74 -19.80 -5.98
CA ILE A 199 2.25 -19.70 -7.36
C ILE A 199 3.28 -20.27 -8.34
N ALA A 200 4.56 -19.93 -8.20
CA ALA A 200 5.60 -20.46 -9.07
C ALA A 200 5.69 -21.99 -9.01
N LYS A 201 5.56 -22.59 -7.82
CA LYS A 201 5.46 -24.05 -7.65
C LYS A 201 4.29 -24.63 -8.42
N TYR A 202 3.10 -24.04 -8.27
CA TYR A 202 1.90 -24.52 -8.96
C TYR A 202 2.04 -24.40 -10.47
N VAL A 203 2.52 -23.27 -10.98
CA VAL A 203 2.75 -23.07 -12.42
C VAL A 203 3.67 -24.14 -12.99
N LYS A 204 4.70 -24.58 -12.25
CA LYS A 204 5.55 -25.70 -12.67
C LYS A 204 4.79 -27.00 -12.85
N THR A 205 3.69 -27.23 -12.12
CA THR A 205 2.84 -28.41 -12.32
C THR A 205 1.99 -28.33 -13.58
N LEU A 206 1.74 -27.13 -14.10
CA LEU A 206 1.01 -26.91 -15.35
C LEU A 206 1.90 -27.05 -16.59
N GLN A 207 3.22 -26.96 -16.43
CA GLN A 207 4.20 -27.18 -17.49
C GLN A 207 4.46 -28.68 -17.68
N LYS A 208 4.27 -29.16 -18.89
CA LYS A 208 4.43 -30.58 -19.26
C LYS A 208 5.46 -30.74 -20.37
#